data_4e68061ee4460e4ff5282b8a5316b78c
#
_entry.id   4e68061ee4460e4ff5282b8a5316b78c
#
_cell.length_a   1.000
_cell.length_b   1.000
_cell.length_c   1.000
_cell.angle_alpha   90.00
_cell.angle_beta   90.00
_cell.angle_gamma   90.00
#
_symmetry.space_group_name_H-M   'P 1'
#
loop_
_entity.id
_entity.type
_entity.pdbx_description
1 polymer ?
#
loop_
_entity_poly.entity_id
_entity_poly.type
_entity_poly.pdbx_seq_one_letter_code
_entity_poly.pdbx_strand_id
1 'polypeptide(L)'
;MAQSLLYGRRVVDHVRGLMSDEKVKARLAARSPREAPLPDRPPAGNDATTAGLAARLAFVEKTCGIDVRPLAGEAGAPPPESLRGNIENMIGFAQIPVGVIGPLRINGLYAHGDYFVPLATTEGALVASYHRGAYVLSQAGGVSAIRLAESLARAPGFAFETLTDAAGFMDWIVRSADSFRAAIEETT
;
A
#
# COMPACT_ATOMS: atom_id res chain seq x y z
N MET A 1 21.51 -12.32 15.76
CA MET A 1 22.11 -10.94 15.77
C MET A 1 22.79 -10.59 14.45
N ALA A 2 23.63 -11.42 13.84
CA ALA A 2 24.31 -11.11 12.56
C ALA A 2 23.35 -10.90 11.37
N GLN A 3 22.28 -11.68 11.24
CA GLN A 3 21.30 -11.53 10.15
C GLN A 3 20.52 -10.21 10.22
N SER A 4 20.18 -9.72 11.41
CA SER A 4 19.48 -8.43 11.57
C SER A 4 20.38 -7.24 11.21
N LEU A 5 21.66 -7.34 11.49
CA LEU A 5 22.65 -6.32 11.09
C LEU A 5 22.89 -6.31 9.58
N LEU A 6 22.95 -7.49 8.92
CA LEU A 6 23.07 -7.59 7.46
C LEU A 6 21.82 -7.02 6.76
N TYR A 7 20.64 -7.31 7.30
CA TYR A 7 19.40 -6.74 6.78
C TYR A 7 19.38 -5.21 6.94
N GLY A 8 19.70 -4.70 8.13
CA GLY A 8 19.78 -3.26 8.39
C GLY A 8 20.79 -2.55 7.46
N ARG A 9 21.93 -3.16 7.21
CA ARG A 9 22.93 -2.64 6.26
C ARG A 9 22.40 -2.57 4.85
N ARG A 10 21.75 -3.62 4.34
CA ARG A 10 21.12 -3.64 3.01
C ARG A 10 20.08 -2.52 2.85
N VAL A 11 19.24 -2.28 3.88
CA VAL A 11 18.26 -1.19 3.88
C VAL A 11 18.95 0.17 3.80
N VAL A 12 19.99 0.40 4.60
CA VAL A 12 20.76 1.66 4.58
C VAL A 12 21.42 1.87 3.23
N ASP A 13 22.09 0.85 2.69
CA ASP A 13 22.75 0.90 1.39
C ASP A 13 21.73 1.15 0.26
N HIS A 14 20.56 0.54 0.34
CA HIS A 14 19.46 0.77 -0.60
C HIS A 14 19.00 2.23 -0.55
N VAL A 15 18.71 2.77 0.63
CA VAL A 15 18.25 4.16 0.79
C VAL A 15 19.31 5.15 0.31
N ARG A 16 20.60 4.92 0.63
CA ARG A 16 21.73 5.75 0.14
C ARG A 16 21.95 5.66 -1.36
N GLY A 17 21.61 4.52 -1.97
CA GLY A 17 21.63 4.36 -3.41
C GLY A 17 20.55 5.16 -4.13
N LEU A 18 19.45 5.52 -3.45
CA LEU A 18 18.37 6.30 -4.03
C LEU A 18 18.71 7.80 -4.09
N MET A 19 19.28 8.34 -3.02
CA MET A 19 19.61 9.77 -2.93
C MET A 19 20.57 10.06 -1.75
N SER A 20 21.17 11.26 -1.74
CA SER A 20 22.03 11.69 -0.63
C SER A 20 21.28 11.82 0.70
N ASP A 21 22.01 11.71 1.81
CA ASP A 21 21.44 11.80 3.17
C ASP A 21 20.70 13.13 3.40
N GLU A 22 21.18 14.25 2.83
CA GLU A 22 20.53 15.55 2.92
C GLU A 22 19.18 15.56 2.16
N LYS A 23 19.14 14.96 0.97
CA LYS A 23 17.91 14.82 0.18
C LYS A 23 16.91 13.89 0.88
N VAL A 24 17.37 12.81 1.49
CA VAL A 24 16.53 11.92 2.31
C VAL A 24 15.89 12.71 3.45
N LYS A 25 16.69 13.46 4.23
CA LYS A 25 16.19 14.27 5.33
C LYS A 25 15.19 15.32 4.86
N ALA A 26 15.50 16.04 3.79
CA ALA A 26 14.59 17.04 3.22
C ALA A 26 13.26 16.43 2.74
N ARG A 27 13.33 15.24 2.13
CA ARG A 27 12.14 14.57 1.60
C ARG A 27 11.23 13.97 2.69
N LEU A 28 11.81 13.59 3.82
CA LEU A 28 11.08 13.06 4.99
C LEU A 28 10.60 14.15 5.95
N ALA A 29 11.04 15.39 5.78
CA ALA A 29 10.68 16.49 6.64
C ALA A 29 9.18 16.81 6.55
N ALA A 30 8.60 17.21 7.69
CA ALA A 30 7.22 17.66 7.75
C ALA A 30 7.02 18.91 6.87
N ARG A 31 5.91 18.95 6.12
CA ARG A 31 5.52 20.08 5.28
C ARG A 31 4.32 20.79 5.88
N SER A 32 4.55 21.91 6.56
CA SER A 32 3.48 22.68 7.20
C SER A 32 2.42 23.10 6.17
N PRO A 33 1.11 22.93 6.45
CA PRO A 33 0.06 23.46 5.59
C PRO A 33 0.08 24.99 5.42
N ARG A 34 0.77 25.72 6.31
CA ARG A 34 0.96 27.18 6.18
C ARG A 34 1.92 27.53 5.06
N GLU A 35 2.92 26.67 4.80
CA GLU A 35 3.94 26.86 3.76
C GLU A 35 3.56 26.16 2.46
N ALA A 36 2.90 25.00 2.57
CA ALA A 36 2.42 24.19 1.47
C ALA A 36 0.94 23.84 1.71
N PRO A 37 0.00 24.67 1.25
CA PRO A 37 -1.43 24.45 1.45
C PRO A 37 -1.89 23.08 1.01
N LEU A 38 -2.82 22.48 1.75
CA LEU A 38 -3.45 21.21 1.38
C LEU A 38 -4.49 21.42 0.28
N PRO A 39 -4.69 20.45 -0.61
CA PRO A 39 -5.84 20.45 -1.53
C PRO A 39 -7.17 20.43 -0.76
N ASP A 40 -8.23 20.77 -1.46
CA ASP A 40 -9.60 20.66 -0.94
C ASP A 40 -9.93 19.21 -0.56
N ARG A 41 -10.83 19.06 0.40
CA ARG A 41 -11.34 17.75 0.80
C ARG A 41 -12.48 17.31 -0.12
N PRO A 42 -12.73 15.99 -0.22
CA PRO A 42 -13.91 15.50 -0.92
C PRO A 42 -15.19 16.17 -0.40
N PRO A 43 -16.06 16.65 -1.30
CA PRO A 43 -17.27 17.37 -0.92
C PRO A 43 -18.35 16.44 -0.38
N ALA A 44 -19.43 17.04 0.14
CA ALA A 44 -20.67 16.37 0.55
C ALA A 44 -20.53 15.39 1.75
N GLY A 45 -19.36 15.30 2.37
CA GLY A 45 -19.15 14.51 3.59
C GLY A 45 -19.84 13.14 3.57
N ASN A 46 -20.72 12.88 4.54
CA ASN A 46 -21.49 11.63 4.67
C ASN A 46 -22.84 11.64 3.93
N ASP A 47 -23.08 12.60 3.03
CA ASP A 47 -24.29 12.62 2.21
C ASP A 47 -24.36 11.35 1.31
N ALA A 48 -25.31 10.48 1.61
CA ALA A 48 -25.55 9.22 0.90
C ALA A 48 -26.52 9.35 -0.29
N THR A 49 -26.88 10.57 -0.66
CA THR A 49 -27.74 10.83 -1.82
C THR A 49 -27.00 10.65 -3.14
N THR A 50 -27.75 10.43 -4.22
CA THR A 50 -27.22 10.40 -5.59
C THR A 50 -26.47 11.69 -5.93
N ALA A 51 -26.96 12.84 -5.48
CA ALA A 51 -26.29 14.13 -5.68
C ALA A 51 -24.95 14.21 -4.94
N GLY A 52 -24.89 13.73 -3.68
CA GLY A 52 -23.65 13.64 -2.90
C GLY A 52 -22.63 12.70 -3.54
N LEU A 53 -23.08 11.55 -4.08
CA LEU A 53 -22.22 10.62 -4.82
C LEU A 53 -21.67 11.30 -6.09
N ALA A 54 -22.53 11.93 -6.89
CA ALA A 54 -22.12 12.61 -8.13
C ALA A 54 -21.10 13.72 -7.85
N ALA A 55 -21.29 14.51 -6.78
CA ALA A 55 -20.35 15.56 -6.40
C ALA A 55 -18.96 14.99 -6.04
N ARG A 56 -18.90 13.85 -5.33
CA ARG A 56 -17.63 13.19 -4.99
C ARG A 56 -16.95 12.56 -6.20
N LEU A 57 -17.70 11.96 -7.12
CA LEU A 57 -17.15 11.41 -8.37
C LEU A 57 -16.55 12.53 -9.22
N ALA A 58 -17.26 13.62 -9.43
CA ALA A 58 -16.76 14.80 -10.16
C ALA A 58 -15.50 15.41 -9.51
N PHE A 59 -15.47 15.45 -8.18
CA PHE A 59 -14.30 15.90 -7.44
C PHE A 59 -13.08 15.00 -7.68
N VAL A 60 -13.24 13.68 -7.59
CA VAL A 60 -12.16 12.71 -7.79
C VAL A 60 -11.66 12.74 -9.24
N GLU A 61 -12.56 12.76 -10.21
CA GLU A 61 -12.22 12.88 -11.63
C GLU A 61 -11.39 14.15 -11.90
N LYS A 62 -11.86 15.30 -11.43
CA LYS A 62 -11.17 16.59 -11.61
C LYS A 62 -9.82 16.64 -10.88
N THR A 63 -9.77 16.16 -9.64
CA THR A 63 -8.60 16.33 -8.77
C THR A 63 -7.51 15.30 -9.05
N CYS A 64 -7.91 14.06 -9.36
CA CYS A 64 -6.98 12.95 -9.59
C CYS A 64 -6.74 12.66 -11.09
N GLY A 65 -7.54 13.23 -12.00
CA GLY A 65 -7.41 13.00 -13.44
C GLY A 65 -7.70 11.56 -13.87
N ILE A 66 -8.60 10.86 -13.17
CA ILE A 66 -8.91 9.45 -13.43
C ILE A 66 -10.31 9.30 -14.01
N ASP A 67 -10.52 8.24 -14.79
CA ASP A 67 -11.85 7.83 -15.25
C ASP A 67 -12.66 7.22 -14.08
N VAL A 68 -13.78 7.85 -13.73
CA VAL A 68 -14.63 7.42 -12.62
C VAL A 68 -15.80 6.49 -13.05
N ARG A 69 -15.97 6.23 -14.36
CA ARG A 69 -17.05 5.36 -14.88
C ARG A 69 -17.05 3.96 -14.24
N PRO A 70 -15.90 3.32 -13.99
CA PRO A 70 -15.87 2.05 -13.27
C PRO A 70 -16.46 2.14 -11.85
N LEU A 71 -16.20 3.26 -11.15
CA LEU A 71 -16.72 3.51 -9.81
C LEU A 71 -18.22 3.84 -9.83
N ALA A 72 -18.69 4.47 -10.89
CA ALA A 72 -20.11 4.74 -11.10
C ALA A 72 -20.92 3.50 -11.57
N GLY A 73 -20.23 2.40 -11.89
CA GLY A 73 -20.85 1.19 -12.44
C GLY A 73 -21.17 1.28 -13.95
N GLU A 74 -20.67 2.30 -14.64
CA GLU A 74 -20.97 2.57 -16.05
C GLU A 74 -20.02 1.83 -17.02
N ALA A 75 -18.86 1.38 -16.55
CA ALA A 75 -17.86 0.71 -17.38
C ALA A 75 -18.18 -0.78 -17.64
N GLY A 76 -19.20 -1.34 -16.99
CA GLY A 76 -19.47 -2.77 -17.01
C GLY A 76 -18.43 -3.60 -16.25
N ALA A 77 -18.60 -4.91 -16.27
CA ALA A 77 -17.63 -5.84 -15.68
C ALA A 77 -16.47 -6.10 -16.64
N PRO A 78 -15.22 -6.24 -16.16
CA PRO A 78 -14.12 -6.65 -17.02
C PRO A 78 -14.37 -8.05 -17.61
N PRO A 79 -13.85 -8.35 -18.82
CA PRO A 79 -14.05 -9.66 -19.42
C PRO A 79 -13.36 -10.75 -18.58
N PRO A 80 -13.99 -11.93 -18.40
CA PRO A 80 -13.46 -13.03 -17.57
C PRO A 80 -12.02 -13.43 -17.91
N GLU A 81 -11.64 -13.32 -19.18
CA GLU A 81 -10.30 -13.67 -19.66
C GLU A 81 -9.21 -12.80 -19.06
N SER A 82 -9.51 -11.56 -18.70
CA SER A 82 -8.57 -10.63 -18.05
C SER A 82 -8.21 -11.05 -16.63
N LEU A 83 -8.97 -11.96 -16.05
CA LEU A 83 -8.78 -12.46 -14.68
C LEU A 83 -8.15 -13.86 -14.65
N ARG A 84 -7.67 -14.35 -15.79
CA ARG A 84 -7.00 -15.66 -15.87
C ARG A 84 -5.77 -15.66 -14.93
N GLY A 85 -5.71 -16.65 -14.03
CA GLY A 85 -4.68 -16.78 -13.01
C GLY A 85 -4.91 -15.95 -11.73
N ASN A 86 -5.97 -15.14 -11.69
CA ASN A 86 -6.33 -14.37 -10.48
C ASN A 86 -7.42 -15.08 -9.65
N ILE A 87 -8.28 -15.86 -10.30
CA ILE A 87 -9.36 -16.60 -9.65
C ILE A 87 -9.70 -17.86 -10.44
N GLU A 88 -9.93 -18.96 -9.73
CA GLU A 88 -10.41 -20.25 -10.25
C GLU A 88 -11.94 -20.36 -10.07
N ASN A 89 -12.61 -21.11 -10.95
CA ASN A 89 -14.06 -21.38 -10.88
C ASN A 89 -14.91 -20.11 -10.73
N MET A 90 -14.55 -19.06 -11.44
CA MET A 90 -15.23 -17.77 -11.37
C MET A 90 -16.73 -17.89 -11.74
N ILE A 91 -17.60 -17.34 -10.90
CA ILE A 91 -19.05 -17.30 -11.12
C ILE A 91 -19.59 -15.85 -11.29
N GLY A 92 -18.75 -14.83 -11.11
CA GLY A 92 -19.18 -13.43 -11.21
C GLY A 92 -18.39 -12.49 -10.32
N PHE A 93 -18.95 -11.31 -10.08
CA PHE A 93 -18.36 -10.24 -9.28
C PHE A 93 -19.25 -9.88 -8.08
N ALA A 94 -18.65 -9.56 -6.95
CA ALA A 94 -19.31 -8.90 -5.84
C ALA A 94 -19.08 -7.38 -5.92
N GLN A 95 -20.12 -6.60 -5.64
CA GLN A 95 -20.01 -5.14 -5.53
C GLN A 95 -19.70 -4.76 -4.09
N ILE A 96 -18.58 -4.09 -3.87
CA ILE A 96 -18.17 -3.58 -2.57
C ILE A 96 -18.16 -2.06 -2.64
N PRO A 97 -18.82 -1.34 -1.69
CA PRO A 97 -18.81 0.12 -1.66
C PRO A 97 -17.39 0.67 -1.53
N VAL A 98 -17.09 1.73 -2.28
CA VAL A 98 -15.79 2.42 -2.24
C VAL A 98 -15.98 3.83 -1.75
N GLY A 99 -15.31 4.19 -0.64
CA GLY A 99 -15.20 5.55 -0.15
C GLY A 99 -13.82 6.13 -0.51
N VAL A 100 -13.68 7.45 -0.38
CA VAL A 100 -12.41 8.16 -0.58
C VAL A 100 -12.05 8.96 0.67
N ILE A 101 -10.80 8.86 1.07
CA ILE A 101 -10.24 9.68 2.14
C ILE A 101 -9.17 10.61 1.58
N GLY A 102 -8.90 11.72 2.27
CA GLY A 102 -7.84 12.66 1.91
C GLY A 102 -8.28 14.13 2.01
N PRO A 103 -7.33 15.05 1.76
CA PRO A 103 -5.96 14.74 1.37
C PRO A 103 -5.15 14.11 2.51
N LEU A 104 -4.31 13.13 2.17
CA LEU A 104 -3.30 12.54 3.07
C LEU A 104 -1.91 12.99 2.60
N ARG A 105 -1.24 13.81 3.41
CA ARG A 105 0.11 14.28 3.12
C ARG A 105 1.15 13.21 3.46
N ILE A 106 1.92 12.78 2.48
CA ILE A 106 3.00 11.80 2.63
C ILE A 106 4.33 12.47 2.28
N ASN A 107 5.28 12.38 3.21
CA ASN A 107 6.66 12.79 3.06
C ASN A 107 7.53 11.54 2.99
N GLY A 108 7.54 10.88 1.85
CA GLY A 108 8.21 9.60 1.69
C GLY A 108 9.24 9.60 0.57
N LEU A 109 10.11 8.59 0.56
CA LEU A 109 11.14 8.46 -0.46
C LEU A 109 10.53 8.07 -1.82
N TYR A 110 9.47 7.26 -1.81
CA TYR A 110 8.78 6.78 -3.01
C TYR A 110 7.51 7.60 -3.30
N ALA A 111 6.69 7.81 -2.27
CA ALA A 111 5.50 8.66 -2.35
C ALA A 111 5.79 9.99 -1.66
N HIS A 112 5.60 11.12 -2.35
CA HIS A 112 5.82 12.46 -1.80
C HIS A 112 4.82 13.42 -2.39
N GLY A 113 3.78 13.74 -1.65
CA GLY A 113 2.66 14.56 -2.14
C GLY A 113 1.46 14.52 -1.21
N ASP A 114 0.35 15.01 -1.72
CA ASP A 114 -0.95 14.95 -1.08
C ASP A 114 -1.84 13.99 -1.88
N TYR A 115 -2.33 12.94 -1.23
CA TYR A 115 -2.99 11.82 -1.88
C TYR A 115 -4.44 11.66 -1.45
N PHE A 116 -5.29 11.23 -2.38
CA PHE A 116 -6.63 10.72 -2.12
C PHE A 116 -6.60 9.21 -2.23
N VAL A 117 -7.05 8.51 -1.17
CA VAL A 117 -6.95 7.06 -1.07
C VAL A 117 -8.34 6.43 -1.13
N PRO A 118 -8.63 5.59 -2.13
CA PRO A 118 -9.88 4.82 -2.18
C PRO A 118 -9.83 3.68 -1.15
N LEU A 119 -10.95 3.46 -0.45
CA LEU A 119 -11.12 2.38 0.52
C LEU A 119 -12.39 1.61 0.19
N ALA A 120 -12.24 0.36 -0.23
CA ALA A 120 -13.36 -0.57 -0.43
C ALA A 120 -13.67 -1.27 0.90
N THR A 121 -14.91 -1.14 1.39
CA THR A 121 -15.28 -1.71 2.69
C THR A 121 -16.78 -1.90 2.83
N THR A 122 -17.17 -2.89 3.64
CA THR A 122 -18.53 -3.07 4.17
C THR A 122 -18.62 -2.72 5.66
N GLU A 123 -17.52 -2.28 6.27
CA GLU A 123 -17.47 -1.87 7.69
C GLU A 123 -17.94 -0.44 7.84
N GLY A 124 -18.94 -0.24 8.69
CA GLY A 124 -19.46 1.09 9.04
C GLY A 124 -18.39 1.95 9.74
N ALA A 125 -18.41 3.26 9.47
CA ALA A 125 -17.51 4.27 10.01
C ALA A 125 -16.00 4.11 9.67
N LEU A 126 -15.57 3.07 8.97
CA LEU A 126 -14.16 2.88 8.62
C LEU A 126 -13.64 4.08 7.83
N VAL A 127 -14.30 4.44 6.72
CA VAL A 127 -13.88 5.57 5.87
C VAL A 127 -13.85 6.88 6.65
N ALA A 128 -14.85 7.14 7.49
CA ALA A 128 -14.91 8.34 8.32
C ALA A 128 -13.77 8.40 9.35
N SER A 129 -13.41 7.26 9.94
CA SER A 129 -12.29 7.14 10.88
C SER A 129 -10.94 7.43 10.21
N TYR A 130 -10.67 6.78 9.08
CA TYR A 130 -9.44 7.01 8.30
C TYR A 130 -9.37 8.43 7.75
N HIS A 131 -10.51 9.01 7.32
CA HIS A 131 -10.54 10.40 6.84
C HIS A 131 -10.14 11.40 7.93
N ARG A 132 -10.62 11.21 9.18
CA ARG A 132 -10.19 12.03 10.32
C ARG A 132 -8.70 11.88 10.60
N GLY A 133 -8.19 10.65 10.58
CA GLY A 133 -6.76 10.38 10.74
C GLY A 133 -5.91 11.05 9.66
N ALA A 134 -6.30 10.93 8.41
CA ALA A 134 -5.63 11.59 7.28
C ALA A 134 -5.61 13.12 7.45
N TYR A 135 -6.72 13.71 7.89
CA TYR A 135 -6.80 15.14 8.17
C TYR A 135 -5.83 15.57 9.26
N VAL A 136 -5.84 14.90 10.41
CA VAL A 136 -4.95 15.25 11.55
C VAL A 136 -3.49 15.11 11.16
N LEU A 137 -3.10 14.02 10.52
CA LEU A 137 -1.73 13.80 10.05
C LEU A 137 -1.29 14.88 9.06
N SER A 138 -2.16 15.25 8.13
CA SER A 138 -1.85 16.27 7.12
C SER A 138 -1.74 17.67 7.72
N GLN A 139 -2.58 18.01 8.72
CA GLN A 139 -2.47 19.28 9.45
C GLN A 139 -1.19 19.36 10.30
N ALA A 140 -0.68 18.23 10.78
CA ALA A 140 0.60 18.13 11.48
C ALA A 140 1.84 18.19 10.56
N GLY A 141 1.64 18.38 9.25
CA GLY A 141 2.74 18.45 8.27
C GLY A 141 2.96 17.16 7.48
N GLY A 142 2.11 16.17 7.65
CA GLY A 142 2.15 14.90 6.93
C GLY A 142 2.86 13.78 7.71
N VAL A 143 2.92 12.61 7.09
CA VAL A 143 3.55 11.40 7.65
C VAL A 143 4.80 11.05 6.86
N SER A 144 5.91 10.79 7.55
CA SER A 144 7.14 10.29 6.93
C SER A 144 7.01 8.80 6.64
N ALA A 145 7.37 8.37 5.42
CA ALA A 145 7.22 6.99 4.98
C ALA A 145 8.45 6.49 4.19
N ILE A 146 8.95 5.33 4.58
CA ILE A 146 10.03 4.62 3.87
C ILE A 146 9.60 3.17 3.67
N ARG A 147 9.68 2.67 2.43
CA ARG A 147 9.55 1.25 2.14
C ARG A 147 10.91 0.59 2.32
N LEU A 148 11.03 -0.28 3.31
CA LEU A 148 12.28 -0.98 3.60
C LEU A 148 12.46 -2.26 2.79
N ALA A 149 11.36 -2.94 2.51
CA ALA A 149 11.33 -4.15 1.69
C ALA A 149 9.97 -4.31 1.03
N GLU A 150 9.96 -5.03 -0.07
CA GLU A 150 8.76 -5.51 -0.75
C GLU A 150 8.99 -6.96 -1.10
N SER A 151 8.18 -7.85 -0.52
CA SER A 151 8.30 -9.28 -0.75
C SER A 151 6.99 -9.99 -0.46
N LEU A 152 6.78 -11.10 -1.15
CA LEU A 152 5.72 -12.03 -0.85
C LEU A 152 6.29 -13.15 0.04
N ALA A 153 5.80 -13.24 1.27
CA ALA A 153 6.24 -14.28 2.21
C ALA A 153 5.39 -15.55 2.08
N ARG A 154 6.05 -16.68 2.15
CA ARG A 154 5.44 -18.00 2.37
C ARG A 154 6.11 -18.61 3.60
N ALA A 155 5.33 -19.27 4.45
CA ALA A 155 5.80 -19.88 5.67
C ALA A 155 5.39 -21.36 5.70
N PRO A 156 6.10 -22.24 4.98
CA PRO A 156 5.85 -23.69 5.08
C PRO A 156 6.19 -24.17 6.49
N GLY A 157 5.31 -24.97 7.08
CA GLY A 157 5.55 -25.63 8.36
C GLY A 157 6.12 -27.02 8.13
N PHE A 158 7.16 -27.39 8.90
CA PHE A 158 7.77 -28.70 8.90
C PHE A 158 7.68 -29.29 10.30
N ALA A 159 7.22 -30.55 10.41
CA ALA A 159 7.16 -31.30 11.67
C ALA A 159 8.17 -32.42 11.66
N PHE A 160 8.81 -32.66 12.80
CA PHE A 160 9.83 -33.68 12.98
C PHE A 160 9.49 -34.52 14.22
N GLU A 161 9.93 -35.79 14.24
CA GLU A 161 9.71 -36.70 15.37
C GLU A 161 10.62 -36.35 16.55
N THR A 162 11.82 -35.83 16.27
CA THR A 162 12.79 -35.49 17.32
C THR A 162 13.32 -34.07 17.20
N LEU A 163 13.74 -33.48 18.32
CA LEU A 163 14.38 -32.14 18.34
C LEU A 163 15.71 -32.14 17.57
N THR A 164 16.41 -33.27 17.55
CA THR A 164 17.68 -33.43 16.81
C THR A 164 17.45 -33.30 15.31
N ASP A 165 16.40 -33.94 14.77
CA ASP A 165 16.04 -33.84 13.35
C ASP A 165 15.64 -32.43 12.99
N ALA A 166 14.85 -31.76 13.82
CA ALA A 166 14.47 -30.34 13.63
C ALA A 166 15.71 -29.45 13.60
N ALA A 167 16.67 -29.63 14.50
CA ALA A 167 17.91 -28.84 14.54
C ALA A 167 18.79 -29.12 13.31
N GLY A 168 18.91 -30.41 12.88
CA GLY A 168 19.63 -30.78 11.66
C GLY A 168 19.03 -30.13 10.41
N PHE A 169 17.70 -30.13 10.32
CA PHE A 169 17.00 -29.48 9.22
C PHE A 169 17.20 -27.94 9.21
N MET A 170 17.15 -27.28 10.36
CA MET A 170 17.43 -25.84 10.46
C MET A 170 18.85 -25.50 10.00
N ASP A 171 19.86 -26.28 10.45
CA ASP A 171 21.24 -26.08 10.03
C ASP A 171 21.41 -26.30 8.52
N TRP A 172 20.78 -27.33 7.97
CA TRP A 172 20.78 -27.60 6.53
C TRP A 172 20.14 -26.45 5.72
N ILE A 173 18.95 -25.93 6.13
CA ILE A 173 18.31 -24.81 5.46
C ILE A 173 19.21 -23.58 5.42
N VAL A 174 19.83 -23.24 6.56
CA VAL A 174 20.71 -22.06 6.65
C VAL A 174 21.92 -22.21 5.73
N ARG A 175 22.52 -23.39 5.67
CA ARG A 175 23.68 -23.66 4.78
C ARG A 175 23.28 -23.71 3.30
N SER A 176 22.05 -24.11 3.00
CA SER A 176 21.55 -24.27 1.63
C SER A 176 20.90 -23.04 1.04
N ALA A 177 20.96 -21.87 1.72
CA ALA A 177 20.27 -20.64 1.31
C ALA A 177 20.60 -20.20 -0.12
N ASP A 178 21.85 -20.34 -0.55
CA ASP A 178 22.27 -19.97 -1.91
C ASP A 178 21.75 -20.96 -2.96
N SER A 179 21.68 -22.26 -2.64
CA SER A 179 21.08 -23.26 -3.52
C SER A 179 19.57 -23.03 -3.71
N PHE A 180 18.86 -22.62 -2.65
CA PHE A 180 17.45 -22.25 -2.78
C PHE A 180 17.28 -21.01 -3.65
N ARG A 181 18.16 -20.01 -3.52
CA ARG A 181 18.12 -18.81 -4.38
C ARG A 181 18.32 -19.16 -5.84
N ALA A 182 19.32 -19.98 -6.16
CA ALA A 182 19.56 -20.45 -7.52
C ALA A 182 18.36 -21.19 -8.10
N ALA A 183 17.77 -22.12 -7.34
CA ALA A 183 16.58 -22.85 -7.77
C ALA A 183 15.35 -21.96 -8.02
N ILE A 184 15.17 -20.90 -7.21
CA ILE A 184 14.10 -19.92 -7.42
C ILE A 184 14.33 -19.14 -8.71
N GLU A 185 15.56 -18.70 -8.96
CA GLU A 185 15.92 -17.93 -10.17
C GLU A 185 15.74 -18.75 -11.46
N GLU A 186 15.87 -20.07 -11.39
CA GLU A 186 15.59 -20.98 -12.53
C GLU A 186 14.10 -21.14 -12.84
N THR A 187 13.21 -20.84 -11.88
CA THR A 187 11.75 -21.05 -12.01
C THR A 187 10.97 -19.75 -12.24
N THR A 188 11.62 -18.60 -12.23
CA THR A 188 11.01 -17.27 -12.43
C THR A 188 11.39 -16.68 -13.76
#